data_df5953666a13852bab1458aabc2dae77
#
_entry.id   df5953666a13852bab1458aabc2dae77
#
_cell.length_a   1.000
_cell.length_b   1.000
_cell.length_c   1.000
_cell.angle_alpha   90.00
_cell.angle_beta   90.00
_cell.angle_gamma   90.00
#
_symmetry.space_group_name_H-M   'P 1'
#
loop_
_entity.id
_entity.type
_entity.pdbx_description
1 polymer ?
#
loop_
_entity_poly.entity_id
_entity_poly.type
_entity_poly.pdbx_seq_one_letter_code
_entity_poly.pdbx_strand_id
1 'polypeptide(L)'
;MGNCICGRSLDQYTSGAAATLGVLAGVPAAIVITHAAGAANIVNITFTVNDAAGVAIAKPAFIDVWLSDAATGLAITSHVADTITASVGSVWHVNTAAASLKVQTSAAGVATLVVTDTHKTAWYTCAALGIDPRPNVIHLMATGDFG
;
A
#
# COMPACT_ATOMS: atom_id res chain seq x y z
N MET A 1 39.68 -8.59 43.25
CA MET A 1 39.99 -8.52 41.81
C MET A 1 38.71 -8.55 41.05
N GLY A 2 38.23 -7.39 40.69
CA GLY A 2 37.02 -7.24 39.93
C GLY A 2 37.22 -7.66 38.49
N ASN A 3 36.62 -8.78 38.08
CA ASN A 3 36.44 -9.06 36.65
C ASN A 3 35.37 -8.11 36.14
N CYS A 4 35.82 -7.02 35.57
CA CYS A 4 34.97 -6.13 34.78
C CYS A 4 34.50 -6.93 33.55
N ILE A 5 33.25 -7.36 33.53
CA ILE A 5 32.59 -7.92 32.33
C ILE A 5 32.24 -6.78 31.36
N CYS A 6 33.08 -5.77 31.26
CA CYS A 6 33.02 -4.67 30.32
C CYS A 6 33.91 -4.95 29.09
N GLY A 7 33.75 -6.08 28.48
CA GLY A 7 34.58 -6.46 27.35
C GLY A 7 33.90 -7.33 26.33
N ARG A 8 32.63 -7.18 26.12
CA ARG A 8 32.11 -7.58 24.82
C ARG A 8 32.43 -6.46 23.86
N SER A 9 33.48 -6.68 23.10
CA SER A 9 33.91 -5.82 22.01
C SER A 9 32.70 -5.48 21.15
N LEU A 10 32.53 -4.21 20.86
CA LEU A 10 31.57 -3.74 19.86
C LEU A 10 31.73 -4.48 18.51
N ASP A 11 32.88 -5.09 18.29
CA ASP A 11 33.18 -5.87 17.07
C ASP A 11 32.36 -7.18 16.98
N GLN A 12 31.91 -7.74 18.08
CA GLN A 12 31.00 -8.89 18.06
C GLN A 12 29.55 -8.49 17.75
N TYR A 13 29.23 -7.22 17.92
CA TYR A 13 27.91 -6.70 17.55
C TYR A 13 27.81 -6.33 16.08
N THR A 14 28.93 -6.04 15.43
CA THR A 14 28.94 -5.55 14.04
C THR A 14 29.01 -6.65 12.99
N SER A 15 29.66 -7.77 13.25
CA SER A 15 29.86 -8.82 12.23
C SER A 15 28.72 -9.81 12.07
N GLY A 16 27.89 -10.01 13.13
CA GLY A 16 26.73 -10.90 13.07
C GLY A 16 25.42 -10.15 12.84
N ALA A 17 25.30 -8.93 13.38
CA ALA A 17 24.06 -8.16 13.32
C ALA A 17 23.85 -7.43 11.99
N ALA A 18 24.93 -7.03 11.31
CA ALA A 18 24.80 -6.33 10.03
C ALA A 18 24.24 -7.23 8.92
N ALA A 19 24.50 -8.53 8.97
CA ALA A 19 23.94 -9.47 8.00
C ALA A 19 22.46 -9.82 8.30
N THR A 20 22.00 -9.63 9.55
CA THR A 20 20.64 -9.99 9.98
C THR A 20 19.68 -8.80 9.98
N LEU A 21 20.18 -7.56 9.97
CA LEU A 21 19.37 -6.34 9.85
C LEU A 21 18.94 -6.03 8.40
N GLY A 22 19.45 -6.77 7.43
CA GLY A 22 19.22 -6.51 6.01
C GLY A 22 17.81 -6.81 5.52
N VAL A 23 17.08 -7.70 6.15
CA VAL A 23 15.73 -8.08 5.71
C VAL A 23 14.86 -8.38 6.92
N LEU A 24 14.02 -7.45 7.31
CA LEU A 24 12.94 -7.70 8.25
C LEU A 24 11.78 -8.36 7.48
N ALA A 25 11.84 -9.69 7.37
CA ALA A 25 10.81 -10.47 6.70
C ALA A 25 9.42 -10.20 7.30
N GLY A 26 8.45 -9.94 6.45
CA GLY A 26 7.08 -9.69 6.84
C GLY A 26 6.82 -8.33 7.52
N VAL A 27 7.78 -7.40 7.51
CA VAL A 27 7.55 -6.01 7.91
C VAL A 27 7.16 -5.21 6.67
N PRO A 28 5.99 -4.51 6.67
CA PRO A 28 5.58 -3.69 5.54
C PRO A 28 6.65 -2.67 5.16
N ALA A 29 7.08 -2.66 3.91
CA ALA A 29 8.11 -1.76 3.40
C ALA A 29 7.75 -1.13 2.05
N ALA A 30 6.92 -1.80 1.24
CA ALA A 30 6.53 -1.33 -0.07
C ALA A 30 5.09 -1.73 -0.39
N ILE A 31 4.47 -1.02 -1.35
CA ILE A 31 3.17 -1.37 -1.92
C ILE A 31 3.35 -1.52 -3.42
N VAL A 32 2.76 -2.55 -3.99
CA VAL A 32 2.61 -2.73 -5.44
C VAL A 32 1.14 -2.54 -5.79
N ILE A 33 0.85 -1.73 -6.81
CA ILE A 33 -0.50 -1.49 -7.32
C ILE A 33 -0.61 -2.10 -8.71
N THR A 34 -1.68 -2.86 -8.97
CA THR A 34 -2.04 -3.36 -10.29
C THR A 34 -3.51 -3.10 -10.57
N HIS A 35 -3.86 -2.94 -11.85
CA HIS A 35 -5.22 -2.76 -12.31
C HIS A 35 -5.64 -3.93 -13.20
N ALA A 36 -6.92 -4.29 -13.15
CA ALA A 36 -7.55 -5.23 -14.06
C ALA A 36 -8.97 -4.76 -14.38
N ALA A 37 -9.34 -4.81 -15.65
CA ALA A 37 -10.70 -4.51 -16.08
C ALA A 37 -11.70 -5.45 -15.40
N GLY A 38 -12.80 -4.89 -14.92
CA GLY A 38 -13.96 -5.63 -14.41
C GLY A 38 -15.05 -5.77 -15.47
N ALA A 39 -16.29 -5.79 -15.02
CA ALA A 39 -17.44 -5.60 -15.91
C ALA A 39 -17.54 -4.14 -16.36
N ALA A 40 -18.51 -3.81 -17.19
CA ALA A 40 -18.70 -2.44 -17.71
C ALA A 40 -18.59 -1.38 -16.59
N ASN A 41 -17.77 -0.35 -16.85
CA ASN A 41 -17.50 0.77 -15.93
C ASN A 41 -16.81 0.38 -14.60
N ILE A 42 -16.24 -0.83 -14.50
CA ILE A 42 -15.55 -1.30 -13.30
C ILE A 42 -14.07 -1.50 -13.60
N VAL A 43 -13.23 -1.08 -12.65
CA VAL A 43 -11.81 -1.47 -12.56
C VAL A 43 -11.56 -2.12 -11.20
N ASN A 44 -10.80 -3.20 -11.19
CA ASN A 44 -10.32 -3.85 -9.99
C ASN A 44 -8.89 -3.38 -9.72
N ILE A 45 -8.67 -2.74 -8.57
CA ILE A 45 -7.36 -2.24 -8.16
C ILE A 45 -6.84 -3.14 -7.05
N THR A 46 -5.72 -3.79 -7.28
CA THR A 46 -5.09 -4.68 -6.29
C THR A 46 -3.84 -4.04 -5.71
N PHE A 47 -3.79 -3.99 -4.39
CA PHE A 47 -2.68 -3.52 -3.58
C PHE A 47 -2.03 -4.73 -2.91
N THR A 48 -0.74 -4.92 -3.15
CA THR A 48 0.05 -5.95 -2.46
C THR A 48 1.09 -5.26 -1.59
N VAL A 49 1.04 -5.52 -0.30
CA VAL A 49 2.03 -5.00 0.65
C VAL A 49 3.18 -5.99 0.74
N ASN A 50 4.37 -5.50 0.43
CA ASN A 50 5.60 -6.29 0.43
C ASN A 50 6.52 -5.86 1.57
N ASP A 51 7.39 -6.78 1.99
CA ASP A 51 8.52 -6.49 2.86
C ASP A 51 9.71 -5.89 2.07
N ALA A 52 10.80 -5.62 2.74
CA ALA A 52 12.01 -5.04 2.14
C ALA A 52 12.70 -5.97 1.12
N ALA A 53 12.39 -7.26 1.12
CA ALA A 53 12.86 -8.23 0.12
C ALA A 53 11.95 -8.30 -1.12
N GLY A 54 10.84 -7.55 -1.15
CA GLY A 54 9.85 -7.59 -2.22
C GLY A 54 8.89 -8.78 -2.12
N VAL A 55 8.87 -9.47 -0.98
CA VAL A 55 7.97 -10.60 -0.74
C VAL A 55 6.69 -10.09 -0.08
N ALA A 56 5.53 -10.54 -0.56
CA ALA A 56 4.26 -10.20 0.04
C ALA A 56 4.21 -10.60 1.52
N ILE A 57 3.78 -9.69 2.39
CA ILE A 57 3.67 -9.98 3.82
C ILE A 57 2.52 -10.96 4.07
N ALA A 58 2.75 -11.96 4.94
CA ALA A 58 1.74 -12.95 5.30
C ALA A 58 0.94 -12.52 6.55
N LYS A 59 0.49 -11.27 6.58
CA LYS A 59 -0.32 -10.71 7.68
C LYS A 59 -1.10 -9.48 7.22
N PRO A 60 -2.20 -9.12 7.92
CA PRO A 60 -2.91 -7.89 7.63
C PRO A 60 -2.05 -6.65 7.86
N ALA A 61 -2.19 -5.65 6.99
CA ALA A 61 -1.62 -4.32 7.14
C ALA A 61 -2.67 -3.25 6.84
N PHE A 62 -2.47 -2.07 7.38
CA PHE A 62 -3.28 -0.89 7.03
C PHE A 62 -2.55 -0.06 6.00
N ILE A 63 -3.29 0.34 4.97
CA ILE A 63 -2.83 1.26 3.93
C ILE A 63 -3.83 2.39 3.79
N ASP A 64 -3.35 3.59 3.52
CA ASP A 64 -4.16 4.71 3.09
C ASP A 64 -4.16 4.71 1.56
N VAL A 65 -5.35 4.78 0.96
CA VAL A 65 -5.55 4.74 -0.50
C VAL A 65 -6.38 5.94 -0.90
N TRP A 66 -5.99 6.60 -2.01
CA TRP A 66 -6.79 7.67 -2.58
C TRP A 66 -6.61 7.78 -4.09
N LEU A 67 -7.59 8.42 -4.73
CA LEU A 67 -7.55 8.83 -6.13
C LEU A 67 -7.07 10.28 -6.22
N SER A 68 -6.22 10.59 -7.19
CA SER A 68 -5.67 11.92 -7.41
C SER A 68 -5.75 12.30 -8.89
N ASP A 69 -6.01 13.58 -9.17
CA ASP A 69 -5.96 14.15 -10.51
C ASP A 69 -4.52 14.47 -10.93
N ALA A 70 -3.59 14.48 -10.00
CA ALA A 70 -2.20 14.86 -10.22
C ALA A 70 -1.23 13.70 -10.08
N ALA A 71 -0.23 13.64 -10.95
CA ALA A 71 0.84 12.64 -10.91
C ALA A 71 1.68 12.68 -9.62
N THR A 72 1.61 13.78 -8.86
CA THR A 72 2.28 13.89 -7.56
C THR A 72 1.54 13.15 -6.45
N GLY A 73 0.25 12.82 -6.64
CA GLY A 73 -0.60 12.20 -5.64
C GLY A 73 -0.85 13.05 -4.38
N LEU A 74 -0.45 14.33 -4.37
CA LEU A 74 -0.52 15.18 -3.17
C LEU A 74 -1.92 15.74 -2.88
N ALA A 75 -2.86 15.60 -3.79
CA ALA A 75 -4.23 16.05 -3.62
C ALA A 75 -5.21 14.92 -3.93
N ILE A 76 -6.29 14.85 -3.16
CA ILE A 76 -7.41 13.96 -3.48
C ILE A 76 -8.13 14.53 -4.71
N THR A 77 -8.60 13.65 -5.61
CA THR A 77 -9.34 14.04 -6.80
C THR A 77 -10.56 14.90 -6.45
N SER A 78 -10.87 15.85 -7.32
CA SER A 78 -12.13 16.61 -7.28
C SER A 78 -13.29 15.86 -7.92
N HIS A 79 -12.99 14.91 -8.81
CA HIS A 79 -13.96 14.03 -9.47
C HIS A 79 -13.93 12.64 -8.84
N VAL A 80 -14.83 12.41 -7.90
CA VAL A 80 -14.91 11.13 -7.18
C VAL A 80 -15.53 10.04 -8.06
N ALA A 81 -15.17 8.78 -7.82
CA ALA A 81 -15.81 7.63 -8.45
C ALA A 81 -17.29 7.52 -8.02
N ASP A 82 -18.09 6.75 -8.77
CA ASP A 82 -19.46 6.46 -8.36
C ASP A 82 -19.48 5.62 -7.06
N THR A 83 -18.65 4.57 -7.03
CA THR A 83 -18.49 3.74 -5.82
C THR A 83 -17.09 3.15 -5.71
N ILE A 84 -16.64 2.91 -4.47
CA ILE A 84 -15.46 2.09 -4.16
C ILE A 84 -15.85 1.10 -3.07
N THR A 85 -15.67 -0.19 -3.34
CA THR A 85 -15.90 -1.28 -2.38
C THR A 85 -14.70 -2.21 -2.33
N ALA A 86 -14.55 -2.99 -1.25
CA ALA A 86 -13.50 -3.99 -1.15
C ALA A 86 -14.03 -5.38 -1.52
N SER A 87 -13.34 -6.08 -2.43
CA SER A 87 -13.59 -7.51 -2.73
C SER A 87 -12.61 -8.42 -2.00
N VAL A 88 -11.40 -7.92 -1.68
CA VAL A 88 -10.40 -8.58 -0.84
C VAL A 88 -9.90 -7.59 0.20
N GLY A 89 -9.71 -8.02 1.44
CA GLY A 89 -9.47 -7.13 2.56
C GLY A 89 -10.76 -6.45 3.02
N SER A 90 -10.64 -5.29 3.65
CA SER A 90 -11.81 -4.53 4.11
C SER A 90 -11.54 -3.02 4.11
N VAL A 91 -12.57 -2.23 3.83
CA VAL A 91 -12.53 -0.79 4.07
C VAL A 91 -12.70 -0.57 5.58
N TRP A 92 -11.66 -0.03 6.21
CA TRP A 92 -11.66 0.26 7.64
C TRP A 92 -12.26 1.61 7.96
N HIS A 93 -11.95 2.61 7.14
CA HIS A 93 -12.46 3.97 7.32
C HIS A 93 -12.58 4.67 5.96
N VAL A 94 -13.59 5.49 5.82
CA VAL A 94 -13.80 6.36 4.65
C VAL A 94 -13.45 7.79 5.06
N ASN A 95 -12.36 8.31 4.48
CA ASN A 95 -11.94 9.71 4.70
C ASN A 95 -12.73 10.65 3.78
N THR A 96 -12.81 10.30 2.49
CA THR A 96 -13.63 10.98 1.49
C THR A 96 -14.36 9.91 0.68
N ALA A 97 -15.68 9.98 0.62
CA ALA A 97 -16.50 9.00 -0.07
C ALA A 97 -16.03 8.83 -1.53
N ALA A 98 -15.86 7.59 -1.95
CA ALA A 98 -15.43 7.19 -3.30
C ALA A 98 -14.16 7.90 -3.82
N ALA A 99 -13.29 8.37 -2.94
CA ALA A 99 -12.04 9.02 -3.30
C ALA A 99 -10.87 8.72 -2.37
N SER A 100 -11.09 8.57 -1.05
CA SER A 100 -10.01 8.34 -0.07
C SER A 100 -10.46 7.43 1.07
N LEU A 101 -9.72 6.35 1.27
CA LEU A 101 -10.09 5.25 2.17
C LEU A 101 -8.86 4.80 2.98
N LYS A 102 -9.11 4.36 4.21
CA LYS A 102 -8.17 3.49 4.94
C LYS A 102 -8.62 2.04 4.74
N VAL A 103 -7.72 1.20 4.27
CA VAL A 103 -7.99 -0.18 3.90
C VAL A 103 -7.12 -1.11 4.74
N GLN A 104 -7.72 -2.19 5.25
CA GLN A 104 -7.00 -3.31 5.84
C GLN A 104 -6.84 -4.41 4.79
N THR A 105 -5.61 -4.86 4.56
CA THR A 105 -5.33 -5.99 3.68
C THR A 105 -5.79 -7.31 4.32
N SER A 106 -5.94 -8.33 3.51
CA SER A 106 -6.15 -9.71 3.97
C SER A 106 -4.94 -10.26 4.74
N ALA A 107 -5.07 -11.46 5.29
CA ALA A 107 -3.95 -12.17 5.93
C ALA A 107 -2.78 -12.47 4.98
N ALA A 108 -2.97 -12.35 3.66
CA ALA A 108 -1.92 -12.50 2.66
C ALA A 108 -1.27 -11.15 2.26
N GLY A 109 -1.56 -10.05 2.97
CA GLY A 109 -1.02 -8.73 2.66
C GLY A 109 -1.64 -8.08 1.41
N VAL A 110 -2.79 -8.56 0.93
CA VAL A 110 -3.44 -8.12 -0.30
C VAL A 110 -4.77 -7.46 0.00
N ALA A 111 -5.06 -6.36 -0.68
CA ALA A 111 -6.39 -5.76 -0.76
C ALA A 111 -6.78 -5.56 -2.23
N THR A 112 -8.04 -5.79 -2.57
CA THR A 112 -8.58 -5.47 -3.90
C THR A 112 -9.81 -4.59 -3.73
N LEU A 113 -9.75 -3.42 -4.34
CA LEU A 113 -10.86 -2.48 -4.42
C LEU A 113 -11.53 -2.59 -5.78
N VAL A 114 -12.85 -2.59 -5.77
CA VAL A 114 -13.70 -2.52 -6.95
C VAL A 114 -14.15 -1.08 -7.06
N VAL A 115 -13.67 -0.40 -8.09
CA VAL A 115 -14.02 0.99 -8.39
C VAL A 115 -14.98 0.99 -9.56
N THR A 116 -16.15 1.58 -9.38
CA THR A 116 -17.14 1.82 -10.44
C THR A 116 -17.14 3.30 -10.79
N ASP A 117 -17.01 3.61 -12.06
CA ASP A 117 -17.15 4.98 -12.55
C ASP A 117 -17.74 4.97 -13.98
N THR A 118 -18.93 5.50 -14.12
CA THR A 118 -19.65 5.60 -15.41
C THR A 118 -18.97 6.55 -16.40
N HIS A 119 -18.16 7.48 -15.89
CA HIS A 119 -17.40 8.42 -16.69
C HIS A 119 -16.05 7.84 -17.16
N LYS A 120 -15.62 6.72 -16.57
CA LYS A 120 -14.30 6.10 -16.83
C LYS A 120 -13.15 7.10 -16.71
N THR A 121 -13.17 7.85 -15.63
CA THR A 121 -12.19 8.91 -15.38
C THR A 121 -10.79 8.31 -15.20
N ALA A 122 -9.80 8.91 -15.85
CA ALA A 122 -8.41 8.56 -15.59
C ALA A 122 -7.94 9.23 -14.29
N TRP A 123 -7.41 8.44 -13.35
CA TRP A 123 -6.87 8.92 -12.10
C TRP A 123 -5.46 8.37 -11.85
N TYR A 124 -4.75 9.01 -10.94
CA TYR A 124 -3.61 8.40 -10.27
C TYR A 124 -4.11 7.72 -8.99
N THR A 125 -4.00 6.38 -8.96
CA THR A 125 -4.24 5.61 -7.74
C THR A 125 -3.01 5.73 -6.85
N CYS A 126 -3.20 6.23 -5.65
CA CYS A 126 -2.15 6.48 -4.68
C CYS A 126 -2.34 5.61 -3.46
N ALA A 127 -1.24 5.13 -2.89
CA ALA A 127 -1.28 4.41 -1.63
C ALA A 127 -0.07 4.75 -0.76
N ALA A 128 -0.26 4.70 0.57
CA ALA A 128 0.77 4.94 1.56
C ALA A 128 0.71 3.93 2.71
N LEU A 129 1.90 3.60 3.24
CA LEU A 129 2.08 2.87 4.50
C LEU A 129 2.33 3.89 5.62
N GLY A 130 1.55 3.78 6.71
CA GLY A 130 1.77 4.60 7.90
C GLY A 130 1.25 6.02 7.77
N ILE A 131 1.87 6.95 8.51
CA ILE A 131 1.42 8.34 8.74
C ILE A 131 2.07 9.36 7.80
N ASP A 132 2.91 8.94 6.86
CA ASP A 132 3.50 9.89 5.90
C ASP A 132 2.39 10.34 4.93
N PRO A 133 2.09 11.66 4.85
CA PRO A 133 1.06 12.18 3.96
C PRO A 133 1.45 12.08 2.48
N ARG A 134 2.68 11.69 2.17
CA ARG A 134 3.13 11.47 0.79
C ARG A 134 2.83 10.06 0.34
N PRO A 135 2.40 9.86 -0.90
CA PRO A 135 2.18 8.52 -1.42
C PRO A 135 3.51 7.73 -1.46
N ASN A 136 3.49 6.50 -0.96
CA ASN A 136 4.61 5.57 -1.14
C ASN A 136 4.65 5.06 -2.59
N VAL A 137 3.49 4.99 -3.24
CA VAL A 137 3.35 4.56 -4.62
C VAL A 137 2.22 5.32 -5.31
N ILE A 138 2.43 5.64 -6.58
CA ILE A 138 1.46 6.28 -7.46
C ILE A 138 1.41 5.45 -8.74
N HIS A 139 0.21 5.12 -9.19
CA HIS A 139 0.00 4.34 -10.41
C HIS A 139 -1.11 4.99 -11.24
N LEU A 140 -0.85 5.26 -12.52
CA LEU A 140 -1.84 5.81 -13.43
C LEU A 140 -2.88 4.74 -13.77
N MET A 141 -4.14 5.06 -13.54
CA MET A 141 -5.30 4.33 -13.98
C MET A 141 -5.90 5.06 -15.19
N ALA A 142 -5.81 4.46 -16.35
CA ALA A 142 -6.31 5.04 -17.59
C ALA A 142 -7.81 4.73 -17.80
N THR A 143 -8.46 5.48 -18.66
CA THR A 143 -9.86 5.23 -19.05
C THR A 143 -10.07 3.83 -19.64
N GLY A 144 -9.05 3.26 -20.29
CA GLY A 144 -9.07 1.91 -20.86
C GLY A 144 -8.94 0.77 -19.84
N ASP A 145 -8.65 1.07 -18.57
CA ASP A 145 -8.57 0.07 -17.51
C ASP A 145 -9.97 -0.32 -16.98
N PHE A 146 -11.00 0.44 -17.34
CA PHE A 146 -12.39 0.08 -17.06
C PHE A 146 -12.93 -0.89 -18.11
N GLY A 147 -13.67 -1.89 -17.66
CA GLY A 147 -14.36 -2.85 -18.54
C GLY A 147 -15.53 -2.26 -19.34
#